data_d7c426293e5c4766bf684d1d408ef71b
#
_entry.id   d7c426293e5c4766bf684d1d408ef71b
#
_cell.length_a   1.000
_cell.length_b   1.000
_cell.length_c   1.000
_cell.angle_alpha   90.00
_cell.angle_beta   90.00
_cell.angle_gamma   90.00
#
_symmetry.space_group_name_H-M   'P 1'
#
loop_
_entity.id
_entity.type
_entity.pdbx_description
1 polymer ?
#
loop_
_entity_poly.entity_id
_entity_poly.type
_entity_poly.pdbx_seq_one_letter_code
_entity_poly.pdbx_strand_id
1 'polypeptide(L)'
;MRKNNKGFTLIELLAVIVVLAIIMVIATINVNKQIKKSRENANVISMNAIKRAAKTCMLENNEDKDSCSSVTGLIEDGYLNDFEDPYDKNNDDLDSTYKITFDDKTNSVYVSDIRHDIYFSNLKLVRKNGSASVVDTPNISEKSINNFSVEVKNPGDEVVYSFDIVNKSENDVKISNINNFELFIYKVAASKSPDLKYDLNGDGSVTSADASAIYSKLKFGLYNDDEKTKIAEEDNIESGDSKTVKIIVSVKKNASSFKDVIKIYDKASLTLD
;
A
#
# COMPACT_ATOMS: atom_id res chain seq x y z
N MET A 1 -50.87 26.12 44.47
CA MET A 1 -49.44 26.29 44.13
C MET A 1 -49.30 26.65 42.65
N ARG A 2 -48.88 27.90 42.34
CA ARG A 2 -48.59 28.32 40.94
C ARG A 2 -47.23 27.79 40.52
N LYS A 3 -47.18 26.88 39.57
CA LYS A 3 -45.92 26.46 38.92
C LYS A 3 -45.38 27.63 38.11
N ASN A 4 -44.23 28.17 38.52
CA ASN A 4 -43.49 29.18 37.73
C ASN A 4 -42.83 28.46 36.54
N ASN A 5 -43.49 28.49 35.40
CA ASN A 5 -42.87 28.05 34.14
C ASN A 5 -41.93 29.19 33.67
N LYS A 6 -40.65 29.04 33.96
CA LYS A 6 -39.63 29.90 33.35
C LYS A 6 -39.44 29.45 31.90
N GLY A 7 -39.85 30.28 30.94
CA GLY A 7 -39.57 30.06 29.52
C GLY A 7 -38.11 30.37 29.19
N PHE A 8 -37.54 29.72 28.23
CA PHE A 8 -36.21 30.02 27.70
C PHE A 8 -36.19 31.43 27.05
N THR A 9 -35.12 32.16 27.28
CA THR A 9 -34.90 33.46 26.61
C THR A 9 -34.42 33.19 25.17
N LEU A 10 -34.70 34.16 24.29
CA LEU A 10 -34.28 34.08 22.87
C LEU A 10 -32.76 33.96 22.74
N ILE A 11 -32.00 34.59 23.66
CA ILE A 11 -30.53 34.54 23.66
C ILE A 11 -29.99 33.17 24.12
N GLU A 12 -30.66 32.48 25.05
CA GLU A 12 -30.29 31.12 25.47
C GLU A 12 -30.52 30.14 24.33
N LEU A 13 -31.61 30.29 23.59
CA LEU A 13 -31.86 29.43 22.40
C LEU A 13 -30.80 29.72 21.32
N LEU A 14 -30.48 30.98 21.05
CA LEU A 14 -29.44 31.35 20.09
C LEU A 14 -28.09 30.76 20.46
N ALA A 15 -27.70 30.83 21.72
CA ALA A 15 -26.42 30.28 22.19
C ALA A 15 -26.34 28.79 21.98
N VAL A 16 -27.42 28.05 22.25
CA VAL A 16 -27.49 26.59 22.06
C VAL A 16 -27.32 26.21 20.60
N ILE A 17 -28.05 26.88 19.67
CA ILE A 17 -27.93 26.55 18.24
C ILE A 17 -26.54 26.86 17.67
N VAL A 18 -25.86 27.91 18.13
CA VAL A 18 -24.49 28.23 17.72
C VAL A 18 -23.53 27.17 18.21
N VAL A 19 -23.61 26.71 19.45
CA VAL A 19 -22.77 25.63 19.98
C VAL A 19 -23.02 24.32 19.23
N LEU A 20 -24.31 23.97 18.98
CA LEU A 20 -24.65 22.79 18.21
C LEU A 20 -24.12 22.85 16.79
N ALA A 21 -24.17 24.00 16.12
CA ALA A 21 -23.60 24.20 14.78
C ALA A 21 -22.07 23.94 14.75
N ILE A 22 -21.34 24.47 15.74
CA ILE A 22 -19.89 24.24 15.84
C ILE A 22 -19.57 22.76 16.06
N ILE A 23 -20.27 22.10 16.97
CA ILE A 23 -20.08 20.66 17.24
C ILE A 23 -20.38 19.84 15.98
N MET A 24 -21.44 20.19 15.24
CA MET A 24 -21.82 19.47 14.02
C MET A 24 -20.74 19.57 12.94
N VAL A 25 -20.13 20.74 12.76
CA VAL A 25 -19.03 20.92 11.80
C VAL A 25 -17.83 20.04 12.15
N ILE A 26 -17.39 20.05 13.42
CA ILE A 26 -16.25 19.23 13.86
C ILE A 26 -16.55 17.74 13.74
N ALA A 27 -17.77 17.32 14.11
CA ALA A 27 -18.19 15.93 14.01
C ALA A 27 -18.22 15.44 12.56
N THR A 28 -18.73 16.26 11.62
CA THR A 28 -18.84 15.89 10.21
C THR A 28 -17.46 15.59 9.58
N ILE A 29 -16.46 16.42 9.86
CA ILE A 29 -15.10 16.21 9.33
C ILE A 29 -14.51 14.88 9.82
N ASN A 30 -14.66 14.59 11.10
CA ASN A 30 -14.14 13.37 11.70
C ASN A 30 -14.86 12.11 11.17
N VAL A 31 -16.19 12.18 11.04
CA VAL A 31 -17.00 11.07 10.50
C VAL A 31 -16.61 10.77 9.04
N ASN A 32 -16.49 11.77 8.19
CA ASN A 32 -16.09 11.58 6.79
C ASN A 32 -14.70 10.92 6.68
N LYS A 33 -13.75 11.33 7.52
CA LYS A 33 -12.41 10.70 7.57
C LYS A 33 -12.47 9.24 8.00
N GLN A 34 -13.33 8.91 8.98
CA GLN A 34 -13.52 7.53 9.43
C GLN A 34 -14.22 6.67 8.37
N ILE A 35 -15.23 7.22 7.68
CA ILE A 35 -15.92 6.52 6.58
C ILE A 35 -14.93 6.22 5.46
N LYS A 36 -14.11 7.21 5.04
CA LYS A 36 -13.09 7.01 4.00
C LYS A 36 -12.13 5.89 4.40
N LYS A 37 -11.57 5.94 5.61
CA LYS A 37 -10.66 4.91 6.11
C LYS A 37 -11.33 3.53 6.21
N SER A 38 -12.61 3.48 6.59
CA SER A 38 -13.36 2.22 6.64
C SER A 38 -13.55 1.61 5.25
N ARG A 39 -13.86 2.44 4.24
CA ARG A 39 -13.97 2.00 2.84
C ARG A 39 -12.63 1.52 2.27
N GLU A 40 -11.55 2.24 2.52
CA GLU A 40 -10.19 1.82 2.13
C GLU A 40 -9.84 0.45 2.74
N ASN A 41 -10.11 0.25 4.03
CA ASN A 41 -9.86 -1.03 4.69
C ASN A 41 -10.73 -2.15 4.11
N ALA A 42 -12.01 -1.89 3.85
CA ALA A 42 -12.91 -2.85 3.25
C ALA A 42 -12.44 -3.24 1.84
N ASN A 43 -11.99 -2.27 1.04
CA ASN A 43 -11.43 -2.50 -0.29
C ASN A 43 -10.19 -3.42 -0.24
N VAL A 44 -9.26 -3.16 0.67
CA VAL A 44 -8.08 -4.03 0.88
C VAL A 44 -8.50 -5.46 1.25
N ILE A 45 -9.54 -5.63 2.06
CA ILE A 45 -10.06 -6.95 2.43
C ILE A 45 -10.66 -7.65 1.20
N SER A 46 -11.46 -6.94 0.40
CA SER A 46 -12.05 -7.46 -0.85
C SER A 46 -10.95 -7.89 -1.84
N MET A 47 -9.95 -7.05 -2.08
CA MET A 47 -8.83 -7.38 -2.96
C MET A 47 -8.05 -8.62 -2.47
N ASN A 48 -7.85 -8.77 -1.16
CA ASN A 48 -7.22 -9.96 -0.59
C ASN A 48 -8.10 -11.22 -0.71
N ALA A 49 -9.42 -11.08 -0.66
CA ALA A 49 -10.35 -12.18 -0.89
C ALA A 49 -10.31 -12.62 -2.37
N ILE A 50 -10.40 -11.67 -3.31
CA ILE A 50 -10.26 -11.91 -4.75
C ILE A 50 -8.93 -12.62 -5.05
N LYS A 51 -7.82 -12.13 -4.51
CA LYS A 51 -6.49 -12.72 -4.68
C LYS A 51 -6.42 -14.17 -4.24
N ARG A 52 -7.02 -14.50 -3.08
CA ARG A 52 -7.05 -15.88 -2.58
C ARG A 52 -7.92 -16.75 -3.46
N ALA A 53 -9.10 -16.28 -3.85
CA ALA A 53 -10.01 -16.99 -4.73
C ALA A 53 -9.36 -17.29 -6.08
N ALA A 54 -8.78 -16.30 -6.74
CA ALA A 54 -8.08 -16.46 -8.02
C ALA A 54 -6.89 -17.45 -7.90
N LYS A 55 -6.16 -17.42 -6.78
CA LYS A 55 -5.08 -18.37 -6.53
C LYS A 55 -5.60 -19.80 -6.36
N THR A 56 -6.71 -20.00 -5.65
CA THR A 56 -7.33 -21.31 -5.46
C THR A 56 -7.87 -21.83 -6.80
N CYS A 57 -8.58 -20.99 -7.54
CA CYS A 57 -9.06 -21.31 -8.90
C CYS A 57 -7.92 -21.78 -9.81
N MET A 58 -6.82 -21.03 -9.87
CA MET A 58 -5.65 -21.38 -10.68
C MET A 58 -5.06 -22.74 -10.30
N LEU A 59 -4.97 -23.05 -9.01
CA LEU A 59 -4.43 -24.33 -8.53
C LEU A 59 -5.35 -25.52 -8.86
N GLU A 60 -6.66 -25.33 -8.87
CA GLU A 60 -7.64 -26.38 -9.16
C GLU A 60 -7.86 -26.58 -10.66
N ASN A 61 -7.68 -25.55 -11.48
CA ASN A 61 -7.87 -25.58 -12.93
C ASN A 61 -6.57 -25.80 -13.72
N ASN A 62 -5.62 -26.57 -13.19
CA ASN A 62 -4.35 -26.91 -13.87
C ASN A 62 -3.56 -25.69 -14.35
N GLU A 63 -3.54 -24.62 -13.54
CA GLU A 63 -2.86 -23.37 -13.83
C GLU A 63 -3.47 -22.56 -15.01
N ASP A 64 -4.72 -22.82 -15.39
CA ASP A 64 -5.44 -22.00 -16.34
C ASP A 64 -5.76 -20.63 -15.72
N LYS A 65 -5.00 -19.62 -16.14
CA LYS A 65 -5.08 -18.27 -15.62
C LYS A 65 -6.23 -17.48 -16.24
N ASP A 66 -6.58 -17.79 -17.46
CA ASP A 66 -7.61 -17.05 -18.20
C ASP A 66 -8.98 -17.27 -17.56
N SER A 67 -9.30 -18.50 -17.17
CA SER A 67 -10.56 -18.83 -16.47
C SER A 67 -10.65 -18.19 -15.07
N CYS A 68 -9.51 -17.82 -14.46
CA CYS A 68 -9.44 -17.28 -13.10
C CYS A 68 -9.19 -15.76 -13.08
N SER A 69 -9.31 -15.08 -14.22
CA SER A 69 -8.98 -13.64 -14.36
C SER A 69 -10.16 -12.69 -14.15
N SER A 70 -11.39 -13.21 -14.05
CA SER A 70 -12.63 -12.45 -13.84
C SER A 70 -13.12 -12.58 -12.39
N VAL A 71 -13.44 -11.45 -11.75
CA VAL A 71 -14.03 -11.45 -10.39
C VAL A 71 -15.42 -12.06 -10.41
N THR A 72 -16.23 -11.70 -11.38
CA THR A 72 -17.58 -12.25 -11.58
C THR A 72 -17.51 -13.75 -11.81
N GLY A 73 -16.58 -14.23 -12.65
CA GLY A 73 -16.37 -15.65 -12.87
C GLY A 73 -15.97 -16.40 -11.59
N LEU A 74 -15.11 -15.82 -10.76
CA LEU A 74 -14.76 -16.42 -9.47
C LEU A 74 -15.94 -16.55 -8.50
N ILE A 75 -16.92 -15.63 -8.57
CA ILE A 75 -18.14 -15.69 -7.77
C ILE A 75 -19.08 -16.77 -8.33
N GLU A 76 -19.30 -16.80 -9.65
CA GLU A 76 -20.15 -17.78 -10.32
C GLU A 76 -19.66 -19.22 -10.12
N ASP A 77 -18.36 -19.44 -10.16
CA ASP A 77 -17.73 -20.74 -9.94
C ASP A 77 -17.59 -21.12 -8.45
N GLY A 78 -17.97 -20.23 -7.53
CA GLY A 78 -17.97 -20.48 -6.09
C GLY A 78 -16.62 -20.36 -5.39
N TYR A 79 -15.60 -19.85 -6.05
CA TYR A 79 -14.30 -19.57 -5.43
C TYR A 79 -14.32 -18.35 -4.55
N LEU A 80 -15.20 -17.39 -4.83
CA LEU A 80 -15.36 -16.13 -4.11
C LEU A 80 -16.81 -15.96 -3.68
N ASN A 81 -17.02 -15.62 -2.40
CA ASN A 81 -18.34 -15.19 -1.97
C ASN A 81 -18.67 -13.82 -2.56
N ASP A 82 -19.92 -13.62 -2.93
CA ASP A 82 -20.42 -12.32 -3.37
C ASP A 82 -20.20 -11.24 -2.31
N PHE A 83 -19.88 -10.03 -2.74
CA PHE A 83 -19.64 -8.90 -1.86
C PHE A 83 -20.03 -7.57 -2.54
N GLU A 84 -20.43 -6.60 -1.72
CA GLU A 84 -20.69 -5.24 -2.19
C GLU A 84 -19.39 -4.45 -2.37
N ASP A 85 -19.29 -3.67 -3.46
CA ASP A 85 -18.19 -2.72 -3.64
C ASP A 85 -18.16 -1.72 -2.47
N PRO A 86 -17.05 -1.58 -1.73
CA PRO A 86 -16.96 -0.69 -0.57
C PRO A 86 -17.21 0.80 -0.88
N TYR A 87 -17.07 1.20 -2.14
CA TYR A 87 -17.24 2.59 -2.56
C TYR A 87 -18.55 2.83 -3.29
N ASP A 88 -19.06 1.84 -4.01
CA ASP A 88 -20.33 1.91 -4.74
C ASP A 88 -21.14 0.61 -4.58
N LYS A 89 -22.13 0.66 -3.69
CA LYS A 89 -23.01 -0.49 -3.39
C LYS A 89 -23.91 -0.91 -4.56
N ASN A 90 -24.04 -0.05 -5.56
CA ASN A 90 -24.87 -0.33 -6.75
C ASN A 90 -24.00 -0.81 -7.94
N ASN A 91 -22.70 -1.02 -7.71
CA ASN A 91 -21.82 -1.52 -8.75
C ASN A 91 -21.93 -3.04 -8.85
N ASP A 92 -22.65 -3.49 -9.87
CA ASP A 92 -22.83 -4.91 -10.17
C ASP A 92 -21.72 -5.46 -11.11
N ASP A 93 -20.84 -4.58 -11.64
CA ASP A 93 -19.72 -4.94 -12.51
C ASP A 93 -18.37 -4.84 -11.76
N LEU A 94 -18.05 -5.88 -10.99
CA LEU A 94 -16.82 -5.96 -10.22
C LEU A 94 -15.58 -6.12 -11.12
N ASP A 95 -15.72 -6.60 -12.34
CA ASP A 95 -14.63 -6.75 -13.30
C ASP A 95 -14.18 -5.39 -13.88
N SER A 96 -15.05 -4.39 -13.92
CA SER A 96 -14.67 -3.00 -14.23
C SER A 96 -13.95 -2.29 -13.08
N THR A 97 -14.05 -2.84 -11.88
CA THR A 97 -13.47 -2.28 -10.65
C THR A 97 -12.14 -2.91 -10.29
N TYR A 98 -12.04 -4.24 -10.43
CA TYR A 98 -10.87 -5.01 -10.01
C TYR A 98 -10.26 -5.77 -11.17
N LYS A 99 -8.97 -5.59 -11.38
CA LYS A 99 -8.20 -6.33 -12.38
C LYS A 99 -7.32 -7.37 -11.70
N ILE A 100 -7.48 -8.63 -12.10
CA ILE A 100 -6.64 -9.74 -11.66
C ILE A 100 -5.50 -9.92 -12.67
N THR A 101 -4.27 -10.06 -12.19
CA THR A 101 -3.09 -10.36 -13.01
C THR A 101 -2.26 -11.45 -12.36
N PHE A 102 -1.62 -12.27 -13.21
CA PHE A 102 -0.80 -13.39 -12.78
C PHE A 102 0.66 -13.17 -13.18
N ASP A 103 1.57 -13.54 -12.30
CA ASP A 103 3.01 -13.55 -12.59
C ASP A 103 3.44 -14.98 -12.93
N ASP A 104 3.83 -15.19 -14.17
CA ASP A 104 4.23 -16.52 -14.69
C ASP A 104 5.48 -17.09 -14.03
N LYS A 105 6.36 -16.25 -13.50
CA LYS A 105 7.61 -16.67 -12.87
C LYS A 105 7.44 -17.14 -11.44
N THR A 106 6.49 -16.55 -10.74
CA THR A 106 6.32 -16.77 -9.30
C THR A 106 4.99 -17.47 -8.96
N ASN A 107 4.12 -17.67 -9.95
CA ASN A 107 2.74 -18.12 -9.76
C ASN A 107 2.00 -17.26 -8.70
N SER A 108 2.35 -15.98 -8.65
CA SER A 108 1.72 -15.01 -7.75
C SER A 108 0.54 -14.34 -8.45
N VAL A 109 -0.51 -14.08 -7.66
CA VAL A 109 -1.70 -13.36 -8.12
C VAL A 109 -1.65 -11.94 -7.55
N TYR A 110 -1.93 -10.97 -8.40
CA TYR A 110 -2.07 -9.56 -8.03
C TYR A 110 -3.44 -9.05 -8.41
N VAL A 111 -4.00 -8.19 -7.57
CA VAL A 111 -5.29 -7.55 -7.78
C VAL A 111 -5.08 -6.05 -7.72
N SER A 112 -5.62 -5.33 -8.70
CA SER A 112 -5.57 -3.88 -8.79
C SER A 112 -6.97 -3.31 -8.78
N ASP A 113 -7.17 -2.22 -8.08
CA ASP A 113 -8.38 -1.40 -8.15
C ASP A 113 -8.23 -0.40 -9.32
N ILE A 114 -9.05 -0.56 -10.35
CA ILE A 114 -8.95 0.19 -11.62
C ILE A 114 -10.08 1.19 -11.82
N ARG A 115 -10.89 1.45 -10.79
CA ARG A 115 -12.06 2.37 -10.88
C ARG A 115 -11.70 3.84 -11.03
N HIS A 116 -10.48 4.20 -10.72
CA HIS A 116 -10.02 5.59 -10.79
C HIS A 116 -9.27 5.86 -12.10
N ASP A 117 -9.38 7.07 -12.60
CA ASP A 117 -8.63 7.51 -13.79
C ASP A 117 -7.11 7.41 -13.61
N ILE A 118 -6.64 7.47 -12.34
CA ILE A 118 -5.25 7.30 -11.99
C ILE A 118 -5.15 6.17 -10.97
N TYR A 119 -4.46 5.11 -11.32
CA TYR A 119 -4.32 3.92 -10.47
C TYR A 119 -2.99 3.20 -10.68
N PHE A 120 -2.64 2.33 -9.74
CA PHE A 120 -1.50 1.43 -9.88
C PHE A 120 -1.94 0.09 -10.43
N SER A 121 -1.10 -0.51 -11.28
CA SER A 121 -1.36 -1.80 -11.89
C SER A 121 -0.07 -2.61 -12.13
N ASN A 122 -0.21 -3.83 -12.64
CA ASN A 122 0.90 -4.68 -13.10
C ASN A 122 2.00 -4.91 -12.04
N LEU A 123 1.63 -4.96 -10.75
CA LEU A 123 2.59 -5.29 -9.70
C LEU A 123 3.11 -6.71 -9.90
N LYS A 124 4.43 -6.85 -9.97
CA LYS A 124 5.09 -8.14 -10.14
C LYS A 124 6.48 -8.17 -9.52
N LEU A 125 6.90 -9.34 -9.07
CA LEU A 125 8.28 -9.58 -8.65
C LEU A 125 9.17 -9.73 -9.89
N VAL A 126 10.07 -8.77 -10.09
CA VAL A 126 11.00 -8.77 -11.24
C VAL A 126 12.21 -9.64 -10.95
N ARG A 127 12.76 -9.51 -9.73
CA ARG A 127 14.02 -10.16 -9.37
C ARG A 127 14.12 -10.40 -7.86
N LYS A 128 14.65 -11.57 -7.50
CA LYS A 128 15.05 -11.90 -6.14
C LYS A 128 16.40 -12.63 -6.19
N ASN A 129 17.41 -12.06 -5.54
CA ASN A 129 18.78 -12.58 -5.57
C ASN A 129 19.34 -12.76 -4.15
N GLY A 130 20.35 -13.63 -4.07
CA GLY A 130 21.07 -13.89 -2.84
C GLY A 130 20.22 -14.62 -1.79
N SER A 131 20.42 -14.27 -0.54
CA SER A 131 19.64 -14.77 0.61
C SER A 131 18.41 -13.91 0.95
N ALA A 132 18.07 -12.96 0.09
CA ALA A 132 16.89 -12.12 0.28
C ALA A 132 15.60 -12.95 0.35
N SER A 133 14.68 -12.57 1.22
CA SER A 133 13.37 -13.21 1.33
C SER A 133 12.23 -12.20 1.16
N VAL A 134 11.14 -12.66 0.56
CA VAL A 134 9.85 -11.98 0.55
C VAL A 134 9.05 -12.60 1.69
N VAL A 135 8.78 -11.80 2.74
CA VAL A 135 8.03 -12.24 3.91
C VAL A 135 6.54 -12.16 3.64
N ASP A 136 6.09 -11.03 3.07
CA ASP A 136 4.71 -10.84 2.64
C ASP A 136 4.69 -10.38 1.19
N THR A 137 3.73 -10.91 0.43
CA THR A 137 3.53 -10.49 -0.95
C THR A 137 2.76 -9.17 -0.97
N PRO A 138 3.33 -8.10 -1.55
CA PRO A 138 2.64 -6.82 -1.62
C PRO A 138 1.38 -6.89 -2.46
N ASN A 139 0.47 -5.97 -2.22
CA ASN A 139 -0.70 -5.73 -3.05
C ASN A 139 -0.88 -4.24 -3.34
N ILE A 140 -1.62 -3.95 -4.39
CA ILE A 140 -1.98 -2.59 -4.76
C ILE A 140 -3.35 -2.26 -4.18
N SER A 141 -3.51 -1.03 -3.67
CA SER A 141 -4.79 -0.43 -3.34
C SER A 141 -4.75 1.03 -3.76
N GLU A 142 -5.57 1.42 -4.71
CA GLU A 142 -5.58 2.75 -5.30
C GLU A 142 -4.16 3.21 -5.71
N LYS A 143 -3.61 4.19 -5.00
CA LYS A 143 -2.28 4.80 -5.20
C LYS A 143 -1.28 4.34 -4.13
N SER A 144 -1.42 3.10 -3.64
CA SER A 144 -0.59 2.56 -2.57
C SER A 144 -0.16 1.13 -2.85
N ILE A 145 1.06 0.82 -2.41
CA ILE A 145 1.56 -0.55 -2.29
C ILE A 145 1.50 -0.92 -0.82
N ASN A 146 0.70 -1.91 -0.47
CA ASN A 146 0.48 -2.36 0.90
C ASN A 146 1.07 -3.74 1.14
N ASN A 147 1.24 -4.11 2.41
CA ASN A 147 1.76 -5.42 2.85
C ASN A 147 3.12 -5.77 2.24
N PHE A 148 3.92 -4.76 1.89
CA PHE A 148 5.28 -5.00 1.44
C PHE A 148 6.13 -5.45 2.63
N SER A 149 6.81 -6.59 2.49
CA SER A 149 7.72 -7.07 3.54
C SER A 149 8.82 -7.94 2.94
N VAL A 150 10.04 -7.45 3.02
CA VAL A 150 11.23 -8.15 2.53
C VAL A 150 12.35 -8.12 3.54
N GLU A 151 13.21 -9.12 3.49
CA GLU A 151 14.39 -9.22 4.35
C GLU A 151 15.66 -9.35 3.51
N VAL A 152 16.71 -8.64 3.92
CA VAL A 152 18.04 -8.66 3.30
C VAL A 152 19.13 -8.65 4.37
N LYS A 153 20.30 -9.24 4.09
CA LYS A 153 21.42 -9.31 5.03
C LYS A 153 22.78 -9.18 4.37
N ASN A 154 22.99 -9.86 3.28
CA ASN A 154 24.31 -10.05 2.68
C ASN A 154 24.51 -9.18 1.44
N PRO A 155 25.74 -8.80 1.10
CA PRO A 155 26.04 -8.12 -0.15
C PRO A 155 25.50 -8.88 -1.36
N GLY A 156 24.74 -8.19 -2.20
CA GLY A 156 24.08 -8.78 -3.36
C GLY A 156 22.69 -9.36 -3.10
N ASP A 157 22.23 -9.39 -1.84
CA ASP A 157 20.82 -9.63 -1.55
C ASP A 157 19.99 -8.55 -2.21
N GLU A 158 18.95 -8.95 -2.94
CA GLU A 158 18.13 -8.03 -3.70
C GLU A 158 16.71 -8.55 -3.88
N VAL A 159 15.74 -7.65 -3.73
CA VAL A 159 14.34 -7.84 -4.14
C VAL A 159 13.93 -6.64 -4.97
N VAL A 160 13.39 -6.89 -6.16
CA VAL A 160 12.89 -5.87 -7.06
C VAL A 160 11.47 -6.22 -7.48
N TYR A 161 10.53 -5.32 -7.17
CA TYR A 161 9.19 -5.33 -7.73
C TYR A 161 9.07 -4.23 -8.79
N SER A 162 8.16 -4.40 -9.73
CA SER A 162 7.72 -3.33 -10.60
C SER A 162 6.20 -3.18 -10.53
N PHE A 163 5.72 -1.98 -10.76
CA PHE A 163 4.32 -1.66 -10.97
C PHE A 163 4.22 -0.47 -11.94
N ASP A 164 3.04 -0.28 -12.51
CA ASP A 164 2.76 0.84 -13.39
C ASP A 164 1.84 1.83 -12.69
N ILE A 165 2.14 3.12 -12.81
CA ILE A 165 1.22 4.21 -12.53
C ILE A 165 0.52 4.50 -13.85
N VAL A 166 -0.78 4.30 -13.93
CA VAL A 166 -1.60 4.51 -15.12
C VAL A 166 -2.39 5.79 -14.95
N ASN A 167 -2.29 6.69 -15.92
CA ASN A 167 -3.08 7.91 -16.01
C ASN A 167 -4.06 7.80 -17.19
N LYS A 168 -5.34 7.55 -16.91
CA LYS A 168 -6.42 7.59 -17.91
C LYS A 168 -7.22 8.89 -17.90
N SER A 169 -6.83 9.85 -17.05
CA SER A 169 -7.48 11.15 -17.01
C SER A 169 -7.19 11.96 -18.28
N GLU A 170 -7.99 12.99 -18.52
CA GLU A 170 -7.79 13.91 -19.65
C GLU A 170 -6.63 14.90 -19.43
N ASN A 171 -6.02 14.90 -18.23
CA ASN A 171 -4.96 15.83 -17.87
C ASN A 171 -3.68 15.08 -17.48
N ASP A 172 -2.56 15.73 -17.70
CA ASP A 172 -1.28 15.30 -17.15
C ASP A 172 -1.34 15.37 -15.62
N VAL A 173 -0.67 14.42 -14.97
CA VAL A 173 -0.59 14.40 -13.49
C VAL A 173 0.85 14.39 -13.05
N LYS A 174 1.11 15.06 -11.93
CA LYS A 174 2.43 15.11 -11.31
C LYS A 174 2.45 14.35 -10.00
N ILE A 175 3.61 13.79 -9.69
CA ILE A 175 3.87 13.21 -8.39
C ILE A 175 4.16 14.35 -7.40
N SER A 176 3.22 14.65 -6.51
CA SER A 176 3.34 15.74 -5.54
C SER A 176 3.90 15.33 -4.19
N ASN A 177 3.83 14.03 -3.85
CA ASN A 177 4.41 13.51 -2.62
C ASN A 177 4.75 12.02 -2.76
N ILE A 178 5.85 11.62 -2.13
CA ILE A 178 6.33 10.23 -2.11
C ILE A 178 6.51 9.77 -0.67
N ASN A 179 5.59 8.92 -0.21
CA ASN A 179 5.74 8.22 1.06
C ASN A 179 6.39 6.86 0.80
N ASN A 180 7.64 6.71 1.18
CA ASN A 180 8.38 5.47 1.03
C ASN A 180 8.08 4.48 2.15
N PHE A 181 8.47 3.21 1.92
CA PHE A 181 8.43 2.16 2.92
C PHE A 181 9.27 2.54 4.14
N GLU A 182 8.85 2.10 5.30
CA GLU A 182 9.60 2.22 6.52
C GLU A 182 10.71 1.14 6.57
N LEU A 183 11.86 1.54 7.06
CA LEU A 183 12.99 0.65 7.25
C LEU A 183 13.05 0.27 8.71
N PHE A 184 12.78 -1.00 8.99
CA PHE A 184 12.92 -1.55 10.32
C PHE A 184 14.06 -2.56 10.38
N ILE A 185 14.85 -2.41 11.41
CA ILE A 185 15.95 -3.30 11.70
C ILE A 185 15.48 -4.25 12.78
N TYR A 186 15.25 -5.48 12.38
CA TYR A 186 14.96 -6.53 13.33
C TYR A 186 16.24 -7.23 13.75
N LYS A 187 16.49 -7.21 15.02
CA LYS A 187 17.39 -8.18 15.63
C LYS A 187 16.62 -9.50 15.76
N VAL A 188 16.86 -10.44 14.87
CA VAL A 188 16.15 -11.72 14.81
C VAL A 188 16.49 -12.62 16.00
N ALA A 189 17.45 -12.30 16.81
CA ALA A 189 17.80 -13.16 17.93
C ALA A 189 17.62 -12.46 19.27
N ALA A 190 16.77 -13.00 20.06
CA ALA A 190 16.82 -12.96 21.54
C ALA A 190 16.59 -11.62 22.24
N SER A 191 16.23 -10.54 21.60
CA SER A 191 15.81 -9.38 22.38
C SER A 191 14.28 -9.38 22.52
N LYS A 192 13.84 -9.63 23.72
CA LYS A 192 12.44 -9.60 24.12
C LYS A 192 11.89 -8.18 24.31
N SER A 193 12.64 -7.15 23.91
CA SER A 193 12.24 -5.76 24.09
C SER A 193 12.14 -5.07 22.74
N PRO A 194 10.95 -4.56 22.35
CA PRO A 194 10.76 -3.78 21.14
C PRO A 194 11.45 -2.39 21.18
N ASP A 195 11.93 -1.96 22.34
CA ASP A 195 12.52 -0.63 22.54
C ASP A 195 14.05 -0.59 22.41
N LEU A 196 14.68 -1.69 22.05
CA LEU A 196 16.13 -1.71 21.84
C LEU A 196 16.50 -0.94 20.58
N LYS A 197 17.02 0.24 20.80
CA LYS A 197 17.78 1.01 19.82
C LYS A 197 19.07 0.25 19.54
N TYR A 198 19.42 0.07 18.28
CA TYR A 198 20.55 -0.75 17.86
C TYR A 198 21.75 0.11 17.51
N ASP A 199 22.88 -0.21 18.11
CA ASP A 199 24.21 0.21 17.64
C ASP A 199 24.56 -0.62 16.39
N LEU A 200 24.41 -0.02 15.24
CA LEU A 200 24.55 -0.67 13.93
C LEU A 200 25.91 -0.42 13.30
N ASN A 201 26.57 0.62 13.74
CA ASN A 201 27.93 0.95 13.34
C ASN A 201 28.98 0.32 14.26
N GLY A 202 28.58 -0.12 15.47
CA GLY A 202 29.45 -0.80 16.43
C GLY A 202 30.29 0.14 17.31
N ASP A 203 29.87 1.42 17.42
CA ASP A 203 30.61 2.42 18.20
C ASP A 203 30.22 2.47 19.68
N GLY A 204 29.27 1.65 20.11
CA GLY A 204 28.77 1.55 21.48
C GLY A 204 27.68 2.55 21.82
N SER A 205 27.23 3.36 20.86
CA SER A 205 26.19 4.38 21.03
C SER A 205 25.08 4.22 19.98
N VAL A 206 23.86 4.58 20.32
CA VAL A 206 22.74 4.59 19.37
C VAL A 206 22.45 6.02 18.95
N THR A 207 22.77 6.36 17.73
CA THR A 207 22.65 7.71 17.18
C THR A 207 22.11 7.72 15.77
N SER A 208 21.89 8.87 15.18
CA SER A 208 21.55 9.01 13.76
C SER A 208 22.63 8.43 12.81
N ALA A 209 23.86 8.24 13.31
CA ALA A 209 24.95 7.60 12.56
C ALA A 209 24.63 6.13 12.24
N ASP A 210 23.91 5.45 13.10
CA ASP A 210 23.48 4.06 12.88
C ASP A 210 22.51 3.94 11.69
N ALA A 211 21.51 4.81 11.61
CA ALA A 211 20.61 4.87 10.47
C ALA A 211 21.40 5.17 9.18
N SER A 212 22.32 6.12 9.22
CA SER A 212 23.19 6.46 8.08
C SER A 212 24.06 5.29 7.65
N ALA A 213 24.59 4.51 8.59
CA ALA A 213 25.40 3.32 8.31
C ALA A 213 24.61 2.27 7.51
N ILE A 214 23.32 2.08 7.81
CA ILE A 214 22.45 1.18 7.05
C ILE A 214 22.14 1.73 5.67
N TYR A 215 21.67 2.97 5.59
CA TYR A 215 21.37 3.59 4.30
C TYR A 215 22.56 3.64 3.36
N SER A 216 23.78 3.78 3.89
CA SER A 216 24.99 3.73 3.09
C SER A 216 25.22 2.38 2.39
N LYS A 217 24.77 1.28 2.99
CA LYS A 217 24.89 -0.09 2.48
C LYS A 217 23.72 -0.53 1.60
N LEU A 218 22.58 0.15 1.70
CA LEU A 218 21.37 -0.20 0.95
C LEU A 218 21.19 0.66 -0.30
N LYS A 219 20.60 0.05 -1.32
CA LYS A 219 19.86 0.71 -2.39
C LYS A 219 18.40 0.42 -2.13
N PHE A 220 17.64 1.45 -1.77
CA PHE A 220 16.27 1.29 -1.27
C PHE A 220 15.38 2.43 -1.70
N GLY A 221 14.15 2.11 -2.10
CA GLY A 221 13.11 3.08 -2.46
C GLY A 221 12.45 2.82 -3.79
N LEU A 222 11.79 3.86 -4.31
CA LEU A 222 11.11 3.88 -5.60
C LEU A 222 12.02 4.46 -6.68
N TYR A 223 12.12 3.76 -7.80
CA TYR A 223 13.01 4.11 -8.90
C TYR A 223 12.23 4.11 -10.23
N ASN A 224 12.72 4.87 -11.18
CA ASN A 224 12.30 4.76 -12.57
C ASN A 224 12.68 3.38 -13.13
N ASP A 225 12.12 3.01 -14.29
CA ASP A 225 12.37 1.71 -14.94
C ASP A 225 13.87 1.45 -15.23
N ASP A 226 14.68 2.51 -15.36
CA ASP A 226 16.14 2.43 -15.53
C ASP A 226 16.88 1.85 -14.30
N GLU A 227 16.19 1.69 -13.19
CA GLU A 227 16.74 1.25 -11.89
C GLU A 227 17.87 2.13 -11.33
N LYS A 228 18.13 3.28 -11.90
CA LYS A 228 19.22 4.20 -11.51
C LYS A 228 18.71 5.48 -10.88
N THR A 229 17.70 6.06 -11.50
CA THR A 229 17.12 7.33 -11.10
C THR A 229 15.94 7.09 -10.16
N LYS A 230 15.97 7.67 -8.97
CA LYS A 230 14.80 7.64 -8.07
C LYS A 230 13.66 8.44 -8.67
N ILE A 231 12.46 8.00 -8.41
CA ILE A 231 11.25 8.80 -8.63
C ILE A 231 11.37 10.09 -7.82
N ALA A 232 11.07 11.21 -8.45
CA ALA A 232 11.09 12.52 -7.83
C ALA A 232 9.68 13.12 -7.76
N GLU A 233 9.46 13.99 -6.79
CA GLU A 233 8.37 14.95 -6.84
C GLU A 233 8.52 15.79 -8.11
N GLU A 234 7.40 16.18 -8.72
CA GLU A 234 7.32 16.84 -10.03
C GLU A 234 7.51 15.91 -11.25
N ASP A 235 7.79 14.62 -11.08
CA ASP A 235 7.74 13.67 -12.18
C ASP A 235 6.34 13.68 -12.80
N ASN A 236 6.27 13.88 -14.12
CA ASN A 236 5.03 13.97 -14.89
C ASN A 236 4.64 12.62 -15.49
N ILE A 237 3.32 12.38 -15.56
CA ILE A 237 2.71 11.24 -16.27
C ILE A 237 1.64 11.83 -17.18
N GLU A 238 1.89 11.77 -18.48
CA GLU A 238 1.01 12.38 -19.47
C GLU A 238 -0.37 11.71 -19.50
N SER A 239 -1.37 12.46 -19.97
CA SER A 239 -2.72 11.95 -20.19
C SER A 239 -2.72 10.74 -21.13
N GLY A 240 -3.38 9.66 -20.70
CA GLY A 240 -3.44 8.41 -21.46
C GLY A 240 -2.23 7.49 -21.31
N ASP A 241 -1.15 7.95 -20.64
CA ASP A 241 0.09 7.21 -20.51
C ASP A 241 0.20 6.42 -19.20
N SER A 242 1.27 5.62 -19.13
CA SER A 242 1.66 4.91 -17.93
C SER A 242 3.16 5.04 -17.66
N LYS A 243 3.54 5.10 -16.38
CA LYS A 243 4.92 5.16 -15.92
C LYS A 243 5.26 3.91 -15.10
N THR A 244 6.22 3.12 -15.57
CA THR A 244 6.73 1.97 -14.82
C THR A 244 7.65 2.43 -13.70
N VAL A 245 7.36 1.95 -12.49
CA VAL A 245 8.10 2.24 -11.26
C VAL A 245 8.67 0.94 -10.71
N LYS A 246 9.89 1.00 -10.22
CA LYS A 246 10.55 -0.11 -9.55
C LYS A 246 10.71 0.13 -8.05
N ILE A 247 10.29 -0.83 -7.26
CA ILE A 247 10.60 -0.90 -5.83
C ILE A 247 11.88 -1.70 -5.72
N ILE A 248 12.95 -1.08 -5.26
CA ILE A 248 14.25 -1.75 -5.12
C ILE A 248 14.63 -1.80 -3.64
N VAL A 249 14.96 -3.00 -3.19
CA VAL A 249 15.62 -3.26 -1.91
C VAL A 249 16.83 -4.13 -2.20
N SER A 250 18.01 -3.60 -2.01
CA SER A 250 19.25 -4.30 -2.33
C SER A 250 20.37 -3.90 -1.39
N VAL A 251 21.16 -4.88 -0.95
CA VAL A 251 22.43 -4.66 -0.28
C VAL A 251 23.52 -4.48 -1.33
N LYS A 252 24.22 -3.34 -1.30
CA LYS A 252 25.27 -3.03 -2.27
C LYS A 252 26.34 -4.12 -2.27
N LYS A 253 26.79 -4.54 -3.45
CA LYS A 253 27.77 -5.64 -3.61
C LYS A 253 29.12 -5.38 -2.94
N ASN A 254 29.49 -4.13 -2.80
CA ASN A 254 30.73 -3.68 -2.14
C ASN A 254 30.56 -3.36 -0.65
N ALA A 255 29.37 -3.56 -0.11
CA ALA A 255 29.11 -3.39 1.31
C ALA A 255 29.54 -4.63 2.11
N SER A 256 29.72 -4.48 3.41
CA SER A 256 29.81 -5.61 4.34
C SER A 256 28.42 -6.15 4.66
N SER A 257 28.31 -7.44 4.98
CA SER A 257 27.07 -8.02 5.50
C SER A 257 26.59 -7.27 6.73
N PHE A 258 25.28 -7.24 6.91
CA PHE A 258 24.70 -6.79 8.17
C PHE A 258 24.89 -7.86 9.25
N LYS A 259 25.04 -7.43 10.49
CA LYS A 259 25.12 -8.35 11.63
C LYS A 259 23.81 -9.11 11.79
N ASP A 260 22.71 -8.42 11.63
CA ASP A 260 21.35 -8.94 11.75
C ASP A 260 20.59 -8.78 10.42
N VAL A 261 19.47 -9.46 10.27
CA VAL A 261 18.58 -9.32 9.09
C VAL A 261 17.92 -7.94 9.12
N ILE A 262 17.92 -7.26 7.98
CA ILE A 262 17.22 -6.00 7.79
C ILE A 262 15.86 -6.31 7.17
N LYS A 263 14.78 -5.98 7.87
CA LYS A 263 13.42 -6.06 7.38
C LYS A 263 12.96 -4.68 6.89
N ILE A 264 12.43 -4.64 5.69
CA ILE A 264 11.85 -3.46 5.08
C ILE A 264 10.38 -3.80 4.82
N TYR A 265 9.48 -3.03 5.39
CA TYR A 265 8.06 -3.35 5.34
C TYR A 265 7.19 -2.09 5.33
N ASP A 266 5.88 -2.32 5.32
CA ASP A 266 4.81 -1.36 5.42
C ASP A 266 4.27 -0.89 4.05
N LYS A 267 3.84 0.32 3.96
CA LYS A 267 3.10 0.91 2.86
C LYS A 267 3.94 1.97 2.16
N ALA A 268 4.03 1.90 0.83
CA ALA A 268 4.42 3.05 0.04
C ALA A 268 3.20 3.65 -0.65
N SER A 269 3.13 4.97 -0.74
CA SER A 269 2.08 5.67 -1.46
C SER A 269 2.62 6.90 -2.18
N LEU A 270 1.96 7.24 -3.29
CA LEU A 270 2.22 8.46 -4.04
C LEU A 270 0.97 9.33 -3.99
N THR A 271 1.16 10.64 -3.83
CA THR A 271 0.12 11.63 -4.12
C THR A 271 0.35 12.13 -5.54
N LEU A 272 -0.72 12.18 -6.31
CA LEU A 272 -0.73 12.58 -7.71
C LEU A 272 -1.72 13.74 -7.85
N ASP A 273 -1.28 14.87 -8.33
CA ASP A 273 -2.05 16.11 -8.53
C ASP A 273 -2.13 16.47 -10.01
#